data_37e1fd2a656458becaa95a7430b54603
#
_entry.id   37e1fd2a656458becaa95a7430b54603
#
_cell.length_a   1.000
_cell.length_b   1.000
_cell.length_c   1.000
_cell.angle_alpha   90.00
_cell.angle_beta   90.00
_cell.angle_gamma   90.00
#
_symmetry.space_group_name_H-M   'P 1'
#
loop_
_entity.id
_entity.type
_entity.pdbx_description
1 polymer ?
#
loop_
_entity_poly.entity_id
_entity_poly.type
_entity_poly.pdbx_seq_one_letter_code
_entity_poly.pdbx_strand_id
1 'polypeptide(L)'
;GEKFYASMLKGEGYSLSIDWKPGLSEEQLDRRLLRDFAKYQNKDVINSLGELLPRKSIPVILRRAGIPFETKVNSITKEQRHALLNALKRFTLTPVGFRPIEEAIITSGGVDVKQVNPRNMESKLCQGLYFAGEMLDVDGYTGEFNLQIAFATGYLAGQSAAR
;
A
#
# COMPACT_ATOMS: atom_id res chain seq x y z
N GLY A 1 -9.90 -3.22 -3.26
CA GLY A 1 -10.59 -4.42 -3.53
C GLY A 1 -11.63 -4.33 -4.64
N GLU A 2 -12.85 -4.76 -4.38
CA GLU A 2 -13.92 -4.97 -5.39
C GLU A 2 -14.22 -3.78 -6.29
N LYS A 3 -14.31 -2.57 -5.72
CA LYS A 3 -14.59 -1.35 -6.52
C LYS A 3 -13.53 -1.09 -7.58
N PHE A 4 -12.26 -1.31 -7.24
CA PHE A 4 -11.14 -1.16 -8.18
C PHE A 4 -11.21 -2.21 -9.28
N TYR A 5 -11.47 -3.48 -8.92
CA TYR A 5 -11.64 -4.58 -9.88
C TYR A 5 -12.79 -4.31 -10.84
N ALA A 6 -13.98 -3.98 -10.30
CA ALA A 6 -15.18 -3.72 -11.11
C ALA A 6 -14.99 -2.55 -12.08
N SER A 7 -14.31 -1.49 -11.67
CA SER A 7 -14.04 -0.33 -12.53
C SER A 7 -12.98 -0.61 -13.59
N MET A 8 -11.94 -1.37 -13.28
CA MET A 8 -10.97 -1.80 -14.29
C MET A 8 -11.60 -2.66 -15.38
N LEU A 9 -12.54 -3.55 -15.03
CA LEU A 9 -13.30 -4.33 -15.99
C LEU A 9 -14.19 -3.46 -16.89
N LYS A 10 -14.62 -2.29 -16.42
CA LYS A 10 -15.38 -1.30 -17.19
C LYS A 10 -14.49 -0.37 -18.03
N GLY A 11 -13.17 -0.54 -17.99
CA GLY A 11 -12.24 0.33 -18.71
C GLY A 11 -12.07 1.72 -18.09
N GLU A 12 -12.48 1.91 -16.85
CA GLU A 12 -12.26 3.15 -16.10
C GLU A 12 -10.78 3.27 -15.71
N GLY A 13 -10.15 4.38 -16.09
CA GLY A 13 -8.75 4.64 -15.73
C GLY A 13 -8.59 5.03 -14.27
N TYR A 14 -7.66 4.41 -13.56
CA TYR A 14 -7.26 4.80 -12.22
C TYR A 14 -5.88 5.43 -12.21
N SER A 15 -5.71 6.43 -11.36
CA SER A 15 -4.41 6.95 -10.99
C SER A 15 -4.20 6.74 -9.50
N LEU A 16 -3.06 6.13 -9.13
CA LEU A 16 -2.62 6.01 -7.74
C LEU A 16 -1.64 7.14 -7.45
N SER A 17 -1.86 7.86 -6.37
CA SER A 17 -0.91 8.86 -5.88
C SER A 17 -0.33 8.39 -4.56
N ILE A 18 0.99 8.27 -4.49
CA ILE A 18 1.72 7.85 -3.30
C ILE A 18 2.42 9.07 -2.70
N ASP A 19 2.16 9.34 -1.43
CA ASP A 19 2.95 10.27 -0.62
C ASP A 19 4.04 9.47 0.12
N TRP A 20 5.29 9.67 -0.28
CA TRP A 20 6.44 8.99 0.34
C TRP A 20 6.78 9.53 1.74
N LYS A 21 6.24 10.69 2.10
CA LYS A 21 6.50 11.37 3.39
C LYS A 21 5.21 11.95 3.98
N PRO A 22 4.22 11.09 4.31
CA PRO A 22 2.92 11.56 4.79
C PRO A 22 2.98 12.31 6.12
N GLY A 23 4.00 12.04 6.95
CA GLY A 23 4.21 12.74 8.21
C GLY A 23 4.84 14.14 8.10
N LEU A 24 5.18 14.61 6.89
CA LEU A 24 5.75 15.94 6.67
C LEU A 24 4.83 16.76 5.76
N SER A 25 4.55 18.03 6.11
CA SER A 25 3.95 18.97 5.16
C SER A 25 4.92 19.28 4.02
N GLU A 26 4.45 19.94 2.95
CA GLU A 26 5.31 20.33 1.83
C GLU A 26 6.41 21.29 2.30
N GLU A 27 6.08 22.25 3.17
CA GLU A 27 7.03 23.20 3.73
C GLU A 27 8.06 22.52 4.66
N GLN A 28 7.62 21.55 5.43
CA GLN A 28 8.52 20.76 6.28
C GLN A 28 9.47 19.92 5.45
N LEU A 29 8.97 19.32 4.37
CA LEU A 29 9.77 18.52 3.45
C LEU A 29 10.76 19.38 2.67
N ASP A 30 10.37 20.58 2.22
CA ASP A 30 11.27 21.50 1.54
C ASP A 30 12.42 21.95 2.47
N ARG A 31 12.10 22.30 3.71
CA ARG A 31 13.12 22.62 4.74
C ARG A 31 14.04 21.44 5.02
N ARG A 32 13.51 20.23 5.02
CA ARG A 32 14.30 19.02 5.18
C ARG A 32 15.27 18.82 4.01
N LEU A 33 14.81 18.99 2.77
CA LEU A 33 15.63 18.89 1.57
C LEU A 33 16.77 19.93 1.61
N LEU A 34 16.47 21.18 1.94
CA LEU A 34 17.47 22.24 2.05
C LEU A 34 18.55 21.90 3.09
N ARG A 35 18.14 21.40 4.25
CA ARG A 35 19.09 20.97 5.31
C ARG A 35 19.97 19.81 4.84
N ASP A 36 19.39 18.79 4.23
CA ASP A 36 20.11 17.62 3.76
C ASP A 36 21.05 18.00 2.60
N PHE A 37 20.66 18.93 1.72
CA PHE A 37 21.50 19.47 0.65
C PHE A 37 22.68 20.29 1.21
N ALA A 38 22.47 21.08 2.24
CA ALA A 38 23.56 21.81 2.93
C ALA A 38 24.59 20.85 3.52
N LYS A 39 24.14 19.68 4.04
CA LYS A 39 25.03 18.64 4.59
C LYS A 39 25.85 17.94 3.52
N TYR A 40 25.31 17.78 2.31
CA TYR A 40 25.90 16.93 1.26
C TYR A 40 26.30 17.69 -0.02
N GLN A 41 26.64 18.98 0.07
CA GLN A 41 26.86 19.90 -1.03
C GLN A 41 27.73 19.37 -2.19
N ASN A 42 28.78 18.63 -1.87
CA ASN A 42 29.75 18.14 -2.83
C ASN A 42 29.44 16.72 -3.38
N LYS A 43 28.40 16.08 -2.88
CA LYS A 43 27.97 14.76 -3.36
C LYS A 43 27.09 14.86 -4.59
N ASP A 44 27.05 13.80 -5.36
CA ASP A 44 26.02 13.59 -6.37
C ASP A 44 24.68 13.38 -5.67
N VAL A 45 23.59 13.87 -6.26
CA VAL A 45 22.27 13.84 -5.64
C VAL A 45 21.80 12.44 -5.31
N ILE A 46 22.15 11.44 -6.13
CA ILE A 46 21.83 10.04 -5.87
C ILE A 46 22.41 9.53 -4.53
N ASN A 47 23.50 10.10 -4.08
CA ASN A 47 24.20 9.73 -2.84
C ASN A 47 23.83 10.61 -1.64
N SER A 48 22.92 11.59 -1.82
CA SER A 48 22.54 12.56 -0.78
C SER A 48 21.20 12.25 -0.11
N LEU A 49 20.36 11.42 -0.73
CA LEU A 49 18.99 11.17 -0.29
C LEU A 49 18.82 9.92 0.60
N GLY A 50 19.91 9.25 0.98
CA GLY A 50 19.83 7.98 1.73
C GLY A 50 19.27 8.08 3.15
N GLU A 51 19.30 9.28 3.77
CA GLU A 51 18.64 9.53 5.06
C GLU A 51 17.14 9.87 4.92
N LEU A 52 16.71 10.17 3.71
CA LEU A 52 15.32 10.50 3.41
C LEU A 52 14.56 9.33 2.79
N LEU A 53 15.21 8.51 1.98
CA LEU A 53 14.59 7.47 1.16
C LEU A 53 15.31 6.13 1.25
N PRO A 54 14.61 5.00 1.10
CA PRO A 54 15.23 3.71 0.83
C PRO A 54 16.10 3.79 -0.43
N ARG A 55 17.30 3.19 -0.39
CA ARG A 55 18.27 3.28 -1.49
C ARG A 55 17.69 2.91 -2.87
N LYS A 56 16.85 1.86 -2.92
CA LYS A 56 16.25 1.38 -4.18
C LYS A 56 15.25 2.37 -4.79
N SER A 57 14.62 3.25 -4.00
CA SER A 57 13.65 4.22 -4.50
C SER A 57 14.30 5.52 -5.01
N ILE A 58 15.52 5.85 -4.59
CA ILE A 58 16.20 7.09 -4.95
C ILE A 58 16.28 7.27 -6.48
N PRO A 59 16.79 6.30 -7.28
CA PRO A 59 16.87 6.47 -8.72
C PRO A 59 15.50 6.68 -9.38
N VAL A 60 14.46 6.03 -8.86
CA VAL A 60 13.09 6.13 -9.39
C VAL A 60 12.53 7.55 -9.15
N ILE A 61 12.71 8.07 -7.95
CA ILE A 61 12.27 9.42 -7.57
C ILE A 61 13.03 10.49 -8.37
N LEU A 62 14.36 10.36 -8.52
CA LEU A 62 15.17 11.30 -9.29
C LEU A 62 14.78 11.33 -10.77
N ARG A 63 14.56 10.17 -11.40
CA ARG A 63 14.03 10.11 -12.78
C ARG A 63 12.68 10.80 -12.89
N ARG A 64 11.79 10.59 -11.94
CA ARG A 64 10.47 11.23 -11.91
C ARG A 64 10.58 12.75 -11.76
N ALA A 65 11.55 13.23 -11.00
CA ALA A 65 11.83 14.65 -10.82
C ALA A 65 12.63 15.26 -12.00
N GLY A 66 13.09 14.46 -12.96
CA GLY A 66 13.91 14.94 -14.08
C GLY A 66 15.30 15.40 -13.67
N ILE A 67 15.87 14.84 -12.59
CA ILE A 67 17.19 15.24 -12.08
C ILE A 67 18.20 14.15 -12.43
N PRO A 68 19.26 14.47 -13.21
CA PRO A 68 20.35 13.52 -13.48
C PRO A 68 21.05 13.08 -12.19
N PHE A 69 21.44 11.82 -12.10
CA PHE A 69 21.97 11.22 -10.88
C PHE A 69 23.28 11.85 -10.41
N GLU A 70 24.09 12.30 -11.35
CA GLU A 70 25.42 12.88 -11.16
C GLU A 70 25.35 14.40 -10.88
N THR A 71 24.14 14.97 -10.84
CA THR A 71 23.95 16.38 -10.50
C THR A 71 24.51 16.64 -9.09
N LYS A 72 25.46 17.57 -8.97
CA LYS A 72 25.99 17.96 -7.68
C LYS A 72 24.90 18.65 -6.85
N VAL A 73 24.81 18.29 -5.58
CA VAL A 73 23.77 18.82 -4.69
C VAL A 73 23.78 20.34 -4.61
N ASN A 74 24.96 20.97 -4.63
CA ASN A 74 25.10 22.44 -4.62
C ASN A 74 24.66 23.12 -5.93
N SER A 75 24.49 22.36 -7.02
CA SER A 75 24.01 22.87 -8.31
C SER A 75 22.50 22.64 -8.55
N ILE A 76 21.81 21.98 -7.60
CA ILE A 76 20.36 21.76 -7.71
C ILE A 76 19.64 23.11 -7.65
N THR A 77 18.87 23.40 -8.70
CA THR A 77 18.08 24.64 -8.77
C THR A 77 16.83 24.55 -7.88
N LYS A 78 16.19 25.69 -7.65
CA LYS A 78 14.92 25.77 -6.92
C LYS A 78 13.83 24.96 -7.63
N GLU A 79 13.79 25.02 -8.95
CA GLU A 79 12.84 24.29 -9.82
C GLU A 79 13.04 22.78 -9.67
N GLN A 80 14.28 22.30 -9.72
CA GLN A 80 14.63 20.89 -9.54
C GLN A 80 14.26 20.41 -8.12
N ARG A 81 14.51 21.23 -7.10
CA ARG A 81 14.11 20.91 -5.73
C ARG A 81 12.60 20.82 -5.59
N HIS A 82 11.83 21.73 -6.20
CA HIS A 82 10.37 21.65 -6.21
C HIS A 82 9.86 20.43 -7.01
N ALA A 83 10.49 20.08 -8.12
CA ALA A 83 10.18 18.86 -8.87
C ALA A 83 10.41 17.59 -8.01
N LEU A 84 11.52 17.56 -7.26
CA LEU A 84 11.81 16.49 -6.32
C LEU A 84 10.77 16.41 -5.20
N LEU A 85 10.39 17.55 -4.63
CA LEU A 85 9.34 17.64 -3.61
C LEU A 85 8.00 17.10 -4.15
N ASN A 86 7.61 17.49 -5.35
CA ASN A 86 6.39 16.99 -5.99
C ASN A 86 6.47 15.48 -6.26
N ALA A 87 7.61 14.97 -6.72
CA ALA A 87 7.81 13.54 -6.92
C ALA A 87 7.73 12.74 -5.60
N LEU A 88 8.07 13.34 -4.48
CA LEU A 88 7.96 12.75 -3.15
C LEU A 88 6.53 12.80 -2.59
N LYS A 89 5.81 13.89 -2.80
CA LYS A 89 4.47 14.10 -2.25
C LYS A 89 3.35 13.56 -3.13
N ARG A 90 3.56 13.49 -4.45
CA ARG A 90 2.56 13.12 -5.46
C ARG A 90 3.15 12.16 -6.48
N PHE A 91 3.68 11.03 -6.01
CA PHE A 91 4.21 10.00 -6.90
C PHE A 91 3.05 9.24 -7.55
N THR A 92 2.70 9.60 -8.77
CA THR A 92 1.58 9.02 -9.49
C THR A 92 1.96 7.79 -10.29
N LEU A 93 1.12 6.77 -10.24
CA LEU A 93 1.19 5.54 -11.03
C LEU A 93 -0.16 5.30 -11.71
N THR A 94 -0.13 4.81 -12.95
CA THR A 94 -1.32 4.34 -13.63
C THR A 94 -1.30 2.82 -13.64
N PRO A 95 -2.21 2.14 -12.91
CA PRO A 95 -2.32 0.69 -12.97
C PRO A 95 -2.72 0.26 -14.38
N VAL A 96 -2.02 -0.74 -14.92
CA VAL A 96 -2.28 -1.26 -16.27
C VAL A 96 -2.95 -2.63 -16.28
N GLY A 97 -3.08 -3.28 -15.12
CA GLY A 97 -3.69 -4.59 -14.98
C GLY A 97 -3.47 -5.20 -13.60
N PHE A 98 -3.95 -6.43 -13.46
CA PHE A 98 -3.73 -7.26 -12.28
C PHE A 98 -2.54 -8.18 -12.49
N ARG A 99 -1.96 -8.63 -11.40
CA ARG A 99 -1.02 -9.75 -11.41
C ARG A 99 -1.79 -11.08 -11.55
N PRO A 100 -1.10 -12.17 -11.94
CA PRO A 100 -1.71 -13.49 -11.98
C PRO A 100 -2.38 -13.87 -10.65
N ILE A 101 -3.48 -14.63 -10.71
CA ILE A 101 -4.27 -14.99 -9.53
C ILE A 101 -3.45 -15.79 -8.51
N GLU A 102 -2.44 -16.53 -8.99
CA GLU A 102 -1.53 -17.32 -8.17
C GLU A 102 -0.67 -16.47 -7.22
N GLU A 103 -0.57 -15.18 -7.50
CA GLU A 103 0.13 -14.20 -6.66
C GLU A 103 -0.79 -13.48 -5.67
N ALA A 104 -2.09 -13.82 -5.64
CA ALA A 104 -3.02 -13.23 -4.70
C ALA A 104 -2.66 -13.61 -3.26
N ILE A 105 -2.56 -12.62 -2.37
CA ILE A 105 -2.25 -12.83 -0.95
C ILE A 105 -3.52 -13.21 -0.18
N ILE A 106 -4.66 -12.65 -0.60
CA ILE A 106 -5.99 -12.92 -0.04
C ILE A 106 -6.99 -13.10 -1.17
N THR A 107 -8.04 -13.86 -0.90
CA THR A 107 -9.20 -13.98 -1.78
C THR A 107 -10.28 -12.98 -1.36
N SER A 108 -11.11 -12.54 -2.30
CA SER A 108 -12.30 -11.71 -2.04
C SER A 108 -13.53 -12.49 -2.43
N GLY A 109 -14.58 -12.41 -1.63
CA GLY A 109 -15.78 -13.23 -1.76
C GLY A 109 -15.77 -14.45 -0.82
N GLY A 110 -16.84 -15.21 -0.79
CA GLY A 110 -16.99 -16.36 0.08
C GLY A 110 -18.41 -16.52 0.62
N VAL A 111 -18.53 -17.17 1.75
CA VAL A 111 -19.81 -17.35 2.46
C VAL A 111 -20.24 -16.02 3.08
N ASP A 112 -21.43 -15.53 2.73
CA ASP A 112 -21.98 -14.30 3.28
C ASP A 112 -22.08 -14.41 4.81
N VAL A 113 -21.36 -13.55 5.50
CA VAL A 113 -21.31 -13.51 6.98
C VAL A 113 -22.67 -13.30 7.62
N LYS A 114 -23.63 -12.72 6.91
CA LYS A 114 -25.01 -12.57 7.38
C LYS A 114 -25.72 -13.93 7.52
N GLN A 115 -25.29 -14.95 6.80
CA GLN A 115 -25.80 -16.32 6.85
C GLN A 115 -25.11 -17.19 7.92
N VAL A 116 -24.14 -16.62 8.63
CA VAL A 116 -23.41 -17.32 9.70
C VAL A 116 -23.75 -16.69 11.05
N ASN A 117 -23.93 -17.51 12.05
CA ASN A 117 -24.16 -17.05 13.41
C ASN A 117 -22.81 -16.62 14.05
N PRO A 118 -22.62 -15.35 14.40
CA PRO A 118 -21.33 -14.87 14.90
C PRO A 118 -20.96 -15.37 16.29
N ARG A 119 -21.89 -16.02 17.01
CA ARG A 119 -21.64 -16.53 18.37
C ARG A 119 -21.04 -17.92 18.39
N ASN A 120 -21.29 -18.72 17.35
CA ASN A 120 -20.84 -20.11 17.26
C ASN A 120 -20.32 -20.51 15.88
N MET A 121 -20.36 -19.60 14.92
CA MET A 121 -19.94 -19.81 13.52
C MET A 121 -20.77 -20.85 12.74
N GLU A 122 -21.95 -21.22 13.26
CA GLU A 122 -22.87 -22.13 12.59
C GLU A 122 -23.65 -21.42 11.48
N SER A 123 -23.92 -22.17 10.40
CA SER A 123 -24.81 -21.71 9.34
C SER A 123 -26.22 -21.46 9.89
N LYS A 124 -26.83 -20.34 9.53
CA LYS A 124 -28.24 -20.06 9.80
C LYS A 124 -29.20 -20.84 8.90
N LEU A 125 -28.67 -21.42 7.82
CA LEU A 125 -29.46 -22.14 6.79
C LEU A 125 -29.37 -23.67 6.95
N CYS A 126 -28.30 -24.18 7.56
CA CYS A 126 -28.05 -25.61 7.70
C CYS A 126 -27.49 -25.90 9.09
N GLN A 127 -28.29 -26.57 9.90
CA GLN A 127 -27.90 -26.97 11.25
C GLN A 127 -26.72 -27.95 11.22
N GLY A 128 -25.76 -27.76 12.12
CA GLY A 128 -24.56 -28.58 12.22
C GLY A 128 -23.47 -28.25 11.21
N LEU A 129 -23.68 -27.27 10.33
CA LEU A 129 -22.67 -26.81 9.38
C LEU A 129 -21.99 -25.54 9.90
N TYR A 130 -20.68 -25.56 10.01
CA TYR A 130 -19.89 -24.44 10.53
C TYR A 130 -18.95 -23.89 9.47
N PHE A 131 -18.72 -22.57 9.49
CA PHE A 131 -17.81 -21.88 8.57
C PHE A 131 -16.77 -21.10 9.35
N ALA A 132 -15.52 -21.08 8.86
CA ALA A 132 -14.44 -20.36 9.49
C ALA A 132 -13.34 -19.99 8.50
N GLY A 133 -12.48 -19.06 8.89
CA GLY A 133 -11.32 -18.69 8.10
C GLY A 133 -11.65 -17.90 6.83
N GLU A 134 -10.80 -18.04 5.83
CA GLU A 134 -10.89 -17.31 4.56
C GLU A 134 -12.06 -17.72 3.66
N MET A 135 -12.80 -18.77 4.02
CA MET A 135 -14.04 -19.11 3.30
C MET A 135 -15.20 -18.16 3.62
N LEU A 136 -15.08 -17.35 4.67
CA LEU A 136 -16.03 -16.29 4.99
C LEU A 136 -15.77 -15.06 4.07
N ASP A 137 -16.84 -14.43 3.59
CA ASP A 137 -16.74 -13.17 2.84
C ASP A 137 -16.37 -12.02 3.80
N VAL A 138 -15.12 -12.02 4.23
CA VAL A 138 -14.51 -10.98 5.07
C VAL A 138 -13.18 -10.58 4.46
N ASP A 139 -13.08 -9.30 4.09
CA ASP A 139 -11.90 -8.74 3.45
C ASP A 139 -11.37 -7.58 4.33
N GLY A 140 -10.48 -7.91 5.23
CA GLY A 140 -9.82 -6.96 6.13
C GLY A 140 -8.65 -6.25 5.45
N TYR A 141 -8.31 -5.05 5.94
CA TYR A 141 -7.11 -4.35 5.48
C TYR A 141 -5.84 -5.17 5.74
N THR A 142 -4.80 -4.94 4.92
CA THR A 142 -3.46 -5.51 5.15
C THR A 142 -2.93 -5.12 6.54
N GLY A 143 -2.30 -6.05 7.24
CA GLY A 143 -1.84 -5.86 8.61
C GLY A 143 -2.26 -7.02 9.53
N GLU A 144 -2.29 -8.26 8.98
CA GLU A 144 -2.59 -9.50 9.70
C GLU A 144 -4.05 -9.66 10.18
N PHE A 145 -4.93 -8.69 9.90
CA PHE A 145 -6.34 -8.76 10.31
C PHE A 145 -7.05 -10.00 9.73
N ASN A 146 -6.75 -10.39 8.49
CA ASN A 146 -7.36 -11.58 7.87
C ASN A 146 -6.93 -12.86 8.58
N LEU A 147 -5.66 -12.97 8.97
CA LEU A 147 -5.16 -14.10 9.77
C LEU A 147 -5.81 -14.13 11.15
N GLN A 148 -5.94 -12.98 11.81
CA GLN A 148 -6.60 -12.91 13.12
C GLN A 148 -8.07 -13.33 13.02
N ILE A 149 -8.79 -12.91 11.99
CA ILE A 149 -10.18 -13.34 11.72
C ILE A 149 -10.23 -14.84 11.48
N ALA A 150 -9.31 -15.39 10.66
CA ALA A 150 -9.26 -16.81 10.36
C ALA A 150 -9.02 -17.66 11.62
N PHE A 151 -8.09 -17.27 12.47
CA PHE A 151 -7.80 -17.99 13.72
C PHE A 151 -8.95 -17.87 14.73
N ALA A 152 -9.50 -16.68 14.91
CA ALA A 152 -10.59 -16.46 15.86
C ALA A 152 -11.86 -17.23 15.47
N THR A 153 -12.25 -17.17 14.19
CA THR A 153 -13.42 -17.90 13.68
C THR A 153 -13.19 -19.41 13.67
N GLY A 154 -11.97 -19.88 13.33
CA GLY A 154 -11.61 -21.29 13.40
C GLY A 154 -11.69 -21.86 14.81
N TYR A 155 -11.18 -21.13 15.80
CA TYR A 155 -11.27 -21.52 17.20
C TYR A 155 -12.73 -21.61 17.68
N LEU A 156 -13.53 -20.58 17.36
CA LEU A 156 -14.94 -20.53 17.77
C LEU A 156 -15.77 -21.64 17.11
N ALA A 157 -15.57 -21.85 15.80
CA ALA A 157 -16.26 -22.93 15.07
C ALA A 157 -15.90 -24.31 15.64
N GLY A 158 -14.60 -24.55 15.88
CA GLY A 158 -14.13 -25.83 16.43
C GLY A 158 -14.70 -26.11 17.82
N GLN A 159 -14.74 -25.12 18.73
CA GLN A 159 -15.38 -25.26 20.05
C GLN A 159 -16.87 -25.53 19.95
N SER A 160 -17.55 -24.94 18.98
CA SER A 160 -18.99 -25.06 18.82
C SER A 160 -19.39 -26.38 18.21
N ALA A 161 -18.62 -26.88 17.24
CA ALA A 161 -18.86 -28.16 16.59
C ALA A 161 -18.54 -29.40 17.48
N ALA A 162 -17.73 -29.20 18.52
CA ALA A 162 -17.37 -30.26 19.47
C ALA A 162 -18.36 -30.45 20.63
N ARG A 163 -19.42 -29.67 20.69
CA ARG A 163 -20.48 -29.75 21.71
C ARG A 163 -21.66 -30.57 21.21
#